data_a283baef091c67c75970ad4e2873a2d4
#
_entry.id   a283baef091c67c75970ad4e2873a2d4
#
_cell.length_a   1.000
_cell.length_b   1.000
_cell.length_c   1.000
_cell.angle_alpha   90.00
_cell.angle_beta   90.00
_cell.angle_gamma   90.00
#
_symmetry.space_group_name_H-M   'P 1'
#
loop_
_entity.id
_entity.type
_entity.pdbx_description
1 polymer ?
#
loop_
_entity_poly.entity_id
_entity_poly.type
_entity_poly.pdbx_seq_one_letter_code
_entity_poly.pdbx_strand_id
1 'polypeptide(L)'
;MTAEKAALRIERFDNLEFAPRFEYGEMAEVAAVCGAEDGTELGVGWGRLSHACIPWTIKYDEVLTVFEGLLRLHADAVVHELKPRDSIWLPSGTKLVYEAESALIHFAIHPSNWHQAK
;
A
#
# COMPACT_ATOMS: atom_id res chain seq x y z
N MET A 1 23.67 -16.94 17.95
CA MET A 1 22.38 -17.53 17.56
C MET A 1 22.03 -17.12 16.14
N THR A 2 21.62 -18.07 15.36
CA THR A 2 21.22 -17.79 13.99
C THR A 2 19.72 -17.55 13.95
N ALA A 3 19.30 -16.48 13.32
CA ALA A 3 17.88 -16.25 13.11
C ALA A 3 17.31 -17.34 12.22
N GLU A 4 16.18 -17.88 12.59
CA GLU A 4 15.53 -18.85 11.74
C GLU A 4 15.03 -18.15 10.47
N LYS A 5 15.21 -18.83 9.35
CA LYS A 5 14.68 -18.36 8.10
C LYS A 5 13.16 -18.50 8.15
N ALA A 6 12.47 -17.43 7.79
CA ALA A 6 11.02 -17.47 7.72
C ALA A 6 10.57 -18.47 6.67
N ALA A 7 9.55 -19.24 7.00
CA ALA A 7 8.97 -20.18 6.05
C ALA A 7 8.08 -19.44 5.05
N LEU A 8 7.99 -19.98 3.84
CA LEU A 8 7.05 -19.42 2.87
C LEU A 8 5.63 -19.52 3.43
N ARG A 9 4.79 -18.62 2.98
CA ARG A 9 3.42 -18.54 3.46
C ARG A 9 2.52 -18.11 2.30
N ILE A 10 1.32 -18.66 2.27
CA ILE A 10 0.31 -18.23 1.29
C ILE A 10 -0.74 -17.42 2.04
N GLU A 11 -1.01 -16.22 1.55
CA GLU A 11 -2.10 -15.41 2.04
C GLU A 11 -3.22 -15.44 1.01
N ARG A 12 -4.27 -16.18 1.30
CA ARG A 12 -5.41 -16.25 0.39
C ARG A 12 -6.23 -14.97 0.48
N PHE A 13 -6.54 -14.37 -0.66
CA PHE A 13 -7.27 -13.12 -0.65
C PHE A 13 -8.56 -13.20 0.14
N ASP A 14 -9.31 -14.30 -0.01
CA ASP A 14 -10.58 -14.47 0.67
C ASP A 14 -10.46 -14.58 2.18
N ASN A 15 -9.27 -14.84 2.69
CA ASN A 15 -9.02 -14.97 4.12
C ASN A 15 -8.31 -13.76 4.73
N LEU A 16 -8.05 -12.73 3.92
CA LEU A 16 -7.38 -11.53 4.43
C LEU A 16 -8.28 -10.77 5.40
N GLU A 17 -7.67 -10.29 6.47
CA GLU A 17 -8.35 -9.45 7.44
C GLU A 17 -7.86 -8.02 7.25
N PHE A 18 -8.72 -7.17 6.71
CA PHE A 18 -8.40 -5.77 6.48
C PHE A 18 -8.58 -4.99 7.78
N ALA A 19 -7.65 -4.11 8.05
CA ALA A 19 -7.68 -3.28 9.25
C ALA A 19 -7.54 -1.81 8.85
N PRO A 20 -8.12 -0.89 9.63
CA PRO A 20 -8.03 0.54 9.32
C PRO A 20 -6.59 1.01 9.19
N ARG A 21 -6.36 1.89 8.23
CA ARG A 21 -5.04 2.47 7.98
C ARG A 21 -4.88 3.77 8.77
N PHE A 22 -4.21 3.71 9.91
CA PHE A 22 -3.94 4.86 10.76
C PHE A 22 -5.20 5.71 10.99
N GLU A 23 -5.07 7.03 10.87
CA GLU A 23 -6.18 7.96 11.07
C GLU A 23 -7.21 7.93 9.93
N TYR A 24 -6.91 7.23 8.84
CA TYR A 24 -7.77 7.19 7.67
C TYR A 24 -8.64 5.93 7.60
N GLY A 25 -8.93 5.33 8.75
CA GLY A 25 -9.62 4.03 8.81
C GLY A 25 -10.98 3.99 8.12
N GLU A 26 -11.68 5.12 8.01
CA GLU A 26 -12.96 5.16 7.31
C GLU A 26 -12.79 5.15 5.78
N MET A 27 -11.63 5.57 5.30
CA MET A 27 -11.35 5.69 3.87
C MET A 27 -10.41 4.62 3.35
N ALA A 28 -9.61 4.03 4.23
CA ALA A 28 -8.60 3.06 3.80
C ALA A 28 -8.43 1.95 4.82
N GLU A 29 -8.41 0.71 4.32
CA GLU A 29 -8.10 -0.47 5.10
C GLU A 29 -7.01 -1.23 4.39
N VAL A 30 -6.13 -1.88 5.15
CA VAL A 30 -5.03 -2.66 4.58
C VAL A 30 -4.96 -4.05 5.19
N ALA A 31 -4.45 -4.99 4.41
CA ALA A 31 -4.16 -6.35 4.85
C ALA A 31 -2.77 -6.71 4.36
N ALA A 32 -1.87 -7.03 5.27
CA ALA A 32 -0.48 -7.31 4.92
C ALA A 32 -0.30 -8.74 4.40
N VAL A 33 0.56 -8.89 3.40
CA VAL A 33 1.04 -10.20 2.96
C VAL A 33 2.35 -10.52 3.67
N CYS A 34 3.26 -9.56 3.71
CA CYS A 34 4.50 -9.69 4.47
C CYS A 34 5.04 -8.29 4.82
N GLY A 35 5.94 -8.23 5.77
CA GLY A 35 6.53 -6.96 6.15
C GLY A 35 7.51 -7.11 7.30
N ALA A 36 7.69 -6.02 8.04
CA ALA A 36 8.68 -5.94 9.12
C ALA A 36 8.50 -7.04 10.18
N GLU A 37 7.26 -7.43 10.44
CA GLU A 37 6.98 -8.50 11.41
C GLU A 37 7.56 -9.84 11.00
N ASP A 38 7.80 -10.02 9.70
CA ASP A 38 8.41 -11.23 9.17
C ASP A 38 9.94 -11.12 9.08
N GLY A 39 10.48 -9.98 9.48
CA GLY A 39 11.92 -9.73 9.42
C GLY A 39 12.42 -9.37 8.03
N THR A 40 11.56 -8.88 7.16
CA THR A 40 11.96 -8.47 5.81
C THR A 40 11.71 -6.98 5.60
N GLU A 41 12.56 -6.35 4.81
CA GLU A 41 12.35 -4.96 4.42
C GLU A 41 11.36 -4.82 3.26
N LEU A 42 10.93 -5.93 2.69
CA LEU A 42 9.89 -5.91 1.68
C LEU A 42 8.53 -5.90 2.37
N GLY A 43 7.75 -4.85 2.12
CA GLY A 43 6.39 -4.76 2.63
C GLY A 43 5.41 -4.94 1.48
N VAL A 44 4.53 -5.92 1.59
CA VAL A 44 3.55 -6.20 0.54
C VAL A 44 2.18 -6.37 1.17
N GLY A 45 1.18 -5.83 0.52
CA GLY A 45 -0.18 -5.95 1.04
C GLY A 45 -1.22 -5.51 0.04
N TRP A 46 -2.46 -5.55 0.51
CA TRP A 46 -3.64 -5.12 -0.22
C TRP A 46 -4.26 -3.93 0.48
N GLY A 47 -4.86 -3.04 -0.28
CA GLY A 47 -5.58 -1.91 0.28
C GLY A 47 -6.96 -1.78 -0.33
N ARG A 48 -7.93 -1.40 0.49
CA ARG A 48 -9.27 -1.02 0.04
C ARG A 48 -9.47 0.45 0.31
N LEU A 49 -9.84 1.19 -0.72
CA LEU A 49 -10.15 2.61 -0.62
C LEU A 49 -11.63 2.81 -0.86
N SER A 50 -12.27 3.62 -0.02
CA SER A 50 -13.70 3.89 -0.11
C SER A 50 -13.95 5.36 0.16
N HIS A 51 -14.51 6.06 -0.81
CA HIS A 51 -14.76 7.51 -0.71
C HIS A 51 -13.54 8.23 -0.16
N ALA A 52 -12.37 7.88 -0.72
CA ALA A 52 -11.09 8.29 -0.16
C ALA A 52 -10.58 9.58 -0.79
N CYS A 53 -10.00 10.42 0.06
CA CYS A 53 -9.23 11.59 -0.34
C CYS A 53 -8.15 11.74 0.72
N ILE A 54 -6.97 11.15 0.47
CA ILE A 54 -5.94 11.01 1.49
C ILE A 54 -4.65 11.67 1.05
N PRO A 55 -4.26 12.79 1.66
CA PRO A 55 -2.96 13.40 1.41
C PRO A 55 -1.88 12.59 2.11
N TRP A 56 -0.79 12.36 1.43
CA TRP A 56 0.30 11.54 1.98
C TRP A 56 1.63 11.92 1.34
N THR A 57 2.69 11.88 2.11
CA THR A 57 4.05 11.95 1.58
C THR A 57 4.67 10.58 1.72
N ILE A 58 5.06 9.99 0.60
CA ILE A 58 5.61 8.63 0.57
C ILE A 58 6.97 8.63 1.26
N LYS A 59 7.16 7.74 2.22
CA LYS A 59 8.40 7.62 3.00
C LYS A 59 9.17 6.35 2.67
N TYR A 60 8.84 5.73 1.55
CA TYR A 60 9.39 4.46 1.08
C TYR A 60 9.24 4.43 -0.43
N ASP A 61 9.95 3.52 -1.08
CA ASP A 61 9.69 3.27 -2.50
C ASP A 61 8.47 2.36 -2.60
N GLU A 62 7.60 2.63 -3.55
CA GLU A 62 6.37 1.87 -3.67
C GLU A 62 6.05 1.57 -5.13
N VAL A 63 5.56 0.35 -5.38
CA VAL A 63 4.85 0.02 -6.60
C VAL A 63 3.43 -0.35 -6.21
N LEU A 64 2.47 0.31 -6.84
CA LEU A 64 1.06 0.11 -6.54
C LEU A 64 0.35 -0.31 -7.82
N THR A 65 -0.49 -1.33 -7.72
CA THR A 65 -1.26 -1.85 -8.85
C THR A 65 -2.74 -1.85 -8.48
N VAL A 66 -3.58 -1.33 -9.36
CA VAL A 66 -5.04 -1.35 -9.16
C VAL A 66 -5.58 -2.68 -9.65
N PHE A 67 -6.43 -3.31 -8.84
CA PHE A 67 -7.10 -4.56 -9.21
C PHE A 67 -8.58 -4.36 -9.51
N GLU A 68 -9.25 -3.49 -8.76
CA GLU A 68 -10.66 -3.18 -8.97
C GLU A 68 -10.87 -1.69 -8.77
N GLY A 69 -11.85 -1.13 -9.47
CA GLY A 69 -12.21 0.26 -9.31
C GLY A 69 -11.28 1.19 -10.08
N LEU A 70 -11.22 2.42 -9.62
CA LEU A 70 -10.44 3.48 -10.24
C LEU A 70 -9.72 4.27 -9.17
N LEU A 71 -8.43 4.49 -9.37
CA LEU A 71 -7.62 5.29 -8.46
C LEU A 71 -7.10 6.52 -9.18
N ARG A 72 -7.23 7.67 -8.55
CA ARG A 72 -6.61 8.91 -9.03
C ARG A 72 -5.54 9.33 -8.02
N LEU A 73 -4.36 9.62 -8.54
CA LEU A 73 -3.26 10.13 -7.73
C LEU A 73 -2.95 11.54 -8.20
N HIS A 74 -3.11 12.49 -7.30
CA HIS A 74 -2.79 13.89 -7.58
C HIS A 74 -1.37 14.17 -7.10
N ALA A 75 -0.48 14.46 -8.04
CA ALA A 75 0.91 14.79 -7.72
C ALA A 75 1.43 15.80 -8.72
N ASP A 76 2.17 16.79 -8.24
CA ASP A 76 2.80 17.82 -9.09
C ASP A 76 1.81 18.50 -10.04
N ALA A 77 0.60 18.81 -9.52
CA ALA A 77 -0.48 19.45 -10.29
C ALA A 77 -0.98 18.58 -11.46
N VAL A 78 -0.67 17.28 -11.44
CA VAL A 78 -1.14 16.34 -12.45
C VAL A 78 -1.98 15.27 -11.78
N VAL A 79 -3.08 14.89 -12.43
CA VAL A 79 -3.91 13.79 -11.97
C VAL A 79 -3.58 12.55 -12.79
N HIS A 80 -3.09 11.51 -12.11
CA HIS A 80 -2.76 10.24 -12.73
C HIS A 80 -3.90 9.26 -12.45
N GLU A 81 -4.57 8.81 -13.50
CA GLU A 81 -5.70 7.92 -13.36
C GLU A 81 -5.25 6.49 -13.66
N LEU A 82 -5.52 5.58 -12.73
CA LEU A 82 -5.15 4.18 -12.85
C LEU A 82 -6.41 3.32 -12.88
N LYS A 83 -6.50 2.49 -13.91
CA LYS A 83 -7.57 1.50 -14.09
C LYS A 83 -7.04 0.12 -13.66
N PRO A 84 -7.92 -0.87 -13.53
CA PRO A 84 -7.47 -2.23 -13.18
C PRO A 84 -6.33 -2.69 -14.10
N ARG A 85 -5.30 -3.24 -13.46
CA ARG A 85 -4.05 -3.74 -14.04
C ARG A 85 -3.01 -2.67 -14.33
N ASP A 86 -3.34 -1.39 -14.13
CA ASP A 86 -2.33 -0.33 -14.22
C ASP A 86 -1.48 -0.33 -12.96
N SER A 87 -0.19 -0.09 -13.13
CA SER A 87 0.75 0.05 -12.02
C SER A 87 1.45 1.38 -12.08
N ILE A 88 1.82 1.90 -10.92
CA ILE A 88 2.61 3.12 -10.82
C ILE A 88 3.77 2.89 -9.87
N TRP A 89 4.93 3.43 -10.23
CA TRP A 89 6.07 3.47 -9.31
C TRP A 89 6.12 4.83 -8.64
N LEU A 90 6.18 4.81 -7.31
CA LEU A 90 6.21 6.01 -6.49
C LEU A 90 7.54 6.04 -5.72
N PRO A 91 8.49 6.87 -6.12
CA PRO A 91 9.74 6.99 -5.37
C PRO A 91 9.50 7.63 -4.02
N SER A 92 10.33 7.27 -3.05
CA SER A 92 10.30 7.87 -1.73
C SER A 92 10.39 9.38 -1.82
N GLY A 93 9.59 10.08 -1.03
CA GLY A 93 9.54 11.53 -1.05
C GLY A 93 8.43 12.12 -1.90
N THR A 94 7.72 11.30 -2.66
CA THR A 94 6.61 11.77 -3.48
C THR A 94 5.47 12.26 -2.59
N LYS A 95 5.03 13.48 -2.85
CA LYS A 95 3.90 14.07 -2.14
C LYS A 95 2.68 13.98 -3.05
N LEU A 96 1.61 13.38 -2.54
CA LEU A 96 0.46 13.12 -3.38
C LEU A 96 -0.83 13.10 -2.57
N VAL A 97 -1.96 12.98 -3.29
CA VAL A 97 -3.26 12.73 -2.70
C VAL A 97 -3.84 11.51 -3.40
N TYR A 98 -4.22 10.51 -2.61
CA TYR A 98 -4.98 9.36 -3.11
C TYR A 98 -6.45 9.75 -3.18
N GLU A 99 -7.08 9.53 -4.31
CA GLU A 99 -8.50 9.78 -4.45
C GLU A 99 -9.16 8.58 -5.13
N ALA A 100 -10.20 8.04 -4.50
CA ALA A 100 -10.96 6.94 -5.09
C ALA A 100 -12.34 6.88 -4.48
N GLU A 101 -13.35 6.64 -5.30
CA GLU A 101 -14.67 6.30 -4.77
C GLU A 101 -14.66 4.89 -4.23
N SER A 102 -14.05 3.98 -4.99
CA SER A 102 -13.87 2.60 -4.59
C SER A 102 -12.70 2.03 -5.37
N ALA A 103 -11.73 1.46 -4.68
CA ALA A 103 -10.59 0.82 -5.35
C ALA A 103 -10.03 -0.29 -4.48
N LEU A 104 -9.62 -1.37 -5.15
CA LEU A 104 -8.82 -2.42 -4.54
C LEU A 104 -7.44 -2.35 -5.15
N ILE A 105 -6.44 -2.20 -4.31
CA ILE A 105 -5.06 -2.04 -4.76
C ILE A 105 -4.15 -3.08 -4.11
N HIS A 106 -3.07 -3.40 -4.80
CA HIS A 106 -1.98 -4.21 -4.27
C HIS A 106 -0.74 -3.34 -4.26
N PHE A 107 0.02 -3.37 -3.17
CA PHE A 107 1.22 -2.54 -3.06
C PHE A 107 2.42 -3.34 -2.59
N ALA A 108 3.59 -2.90 -3.02
CA ALA A 108 4.87 -3.38 -2.53
C ALA A 108 5.70 -2.16 -2.16
N ILE A 109 6.24 -2.17 -0.95
CA ILE A 109 7.03 -1.04 -0.45
C ILE A 109 8.38 -1.52 0.08
N HIS A 110 9.34 -0.60 0.14
CA HIS A 110 10.65 -0.83 0.70
C HIS A 110 11.21 0.49 1.25
N PRO A 111 11.65 0.56 2.50
CA PRO A 111 11.65 -0.52 3.49
C PRO A 111 10.32 -0.62 4.21
N SER A 112 9.99 -1.83 4.65
CA SER A 112 8.73 -2.10 5.36
C SER A 112 8.65 -1.42 6.73
N ASN A 113 9.80 -1.16 7.33
CA ASN A 113 9.88 -0.53 8.65
C ASN A 113 10.08 1.00 8.56
N TRP A 114 9.59 1.63 7.50
CA TRP A 114 9.78 3.06 7.26
C TRP A 114 9.30 3.93 8.42
N HIS A 115 8.25 3.52 9.10
CA HIS A 115 7.67 4.28 10.22
C HIS A 115 8.53 4.25 11.48
N GLN A 116 9.50 3.36 11.52
CA GLN A 116 10.46 3.25 12.63
C GLN A 116 11.77 3.94 12.32
N ALA A 117 11.96 4.40 11.07
CA ALA A 117 13.18 5.06 10.65
C ALA A 117 13.28 6.44 11.29
N LYS A 118 14.48 6.83 11.60
CA LYS A 118 14.78 8.13 12.17
C LYS A 118 15.25 9.12 11.11
#